data_78ebcfc674164c1603d2182d90ecf3ed
#
_entry.id   78ebcfc674164c1603d2182d90ecf3ed
#
_cell.length_a   1.000
_cell.length_b   1.000
_cell.length_c   1.000
_cell.angle_alpha   90.00
_cell.angle_beta   90.00
_cell.angle_gamma   90.00
#
_symmetry.space_group_name_H-M   'P 1'
#
loop_
_entity.id
_entity.type
_entity.pdbx_description
1 polymer ?
#
loop_
_entity_poly.entity_id
_entity_poly.type
_entity_poly.pdbx_seq_one_letter_code
_entity_poly.pdbx_strand_id
1 'polypeptide(L)'
;ALAEKKVEVRGDEKVLEQIPDAVKATEEDYGKEYLDYIVSIKTVSSVEEAIEHINRYNTGHSDAILTENKERAAKFLREIDSACVYVNASTRFTDGFEFGFGAEIGISTQKLHARGPMGLKELMSYKYTITGNGQIR
;
A
#
# COMPACT_ATOMS: atom_id res chain seq x y z
N ALA A 1 16.06 16.75 -1.58
CA ALA A 1 14.58 16.70 -1.77
C ALA A 1 13.84 16.83 -0.43
N LEU A 2 14.01 15.91 0.57
CA LEU A 2 13.28 16.00 1.85
C LEU A 2 13.60 17.28 2.62
N ALA A 3 14.88 17.63 2.77
CA ALA A 3 15.33 18.84 3.46
C ALA A 3 14.79 20.14 2.82
N GLU A 4 14.72 20.20 1.50
CA GLU A 4 14.14 21.35 0.78
C GLU A 4 12.67 21.58 1.10
N LYS A 5 11.96 20.48 1.41
CA LYS A 5 10.54 20.50 1.81
C LYS A 5 10.35 20.55 3.33
N LYS A 6 11.44 20.67 4.09
CA LYS A 6 11.43 20.69 5.57
C LYS A 6 10.72 19.47 6.16
N VAL A 7 10.88 18.29 5.54
CA VAL A 7 10.32 17.04 6.06
C VAL A 7 11.17 16.58 7.23
N GLU A 8 10.55 16.34 8.39
CA GLU A 8 11.20 15.68 9.53
C GLU A 8 11.43 14.22 9.18
N VAL A 9 12.66 13.74 9.33
CA VAL A 9 13.02 12.35 9.12
C VAL A 9 13.18 11.67 10.47
N ARG A 10 12.49 10.55 10.69
CA ARG A 10 12.67 9.65 11.82
C ARG A 10 13.28 8.35 11.35
N GLY A 11 14.36 7.92 11.95
CA GLY A 11 15.10 6.77 11.42
C GLY A 11 15.77 5.91 12.47
N ASP A 12 16.21 4.72 12.03
CA ASP A 12 17.07 3.85 12.80
C ASP A 12 18.52 4.40 12.89
N GLU A 13 19.41 3.72 13.58
CA GLU A 13 20.80 4.14 13.79
C GLU A 13 21.54 4.39 12.46
N LYS A 14 21.30 3.57 11.43
CA LYS A 14 21.94 3.72 10.11
C LYS A 14 21.44 4.95 9.36
N VAL A 15 20.16 5.29 9.54
CA VAL A 15 19.59 6.52 8.98
C VAL A 15 20.18 7.75 9.67
N LEU A 16 20.35 7.71 11.00
CA LEU A 16 20.96 8.79 11.78
C LEU A 16 22.42 9.06 11.37
N GLU A 17 23.17 8.01 11.02
CA GLU A 17 24.54 8.14 10.50
C GLU A 17 24.60 8.90 9.16
N GLN A 18 23.56 8.78 8.32
CA GLN A 18 23.52 9.39 7.00
C GLN A 18 22.81 10.75 6.98
N ILE A 19 21.89 10.98 7.90
CA ILE A 19 21.08 12.20 8.00
C ILE A 19 21.22 12.76 9.41
N PRO A 20 22.20 13.68 9.65
CA PRO A 20 22.51 14.17 10.99
C PRO A 20 21.36 14.86 11.71
N ASP A 21 20.43 15.48 10.96
CA ASP A 21 19.27 16.18 11.50
C ASP A 21 18.05 15.24 11.71
N ALA A 22 18.19 13.93 11.45
CA ALA A 22 17.13 12.99 11.69
C ALA A 22 16.91 12.71 13.18
N VAL A 23 15.67 12.48 13.55
CA VAL A 23 15.25 12.07 14.90
C VAL A 23 15.27 10.55 15.00
N LYS A 24 15.65 10.00 16.15
CA LYS A 24 15.61 8.56 16.37
C LYS A 24 14.16 8.06 16.35
N ALA A 25 13.87 7.12 15.44
CA ALA A 25 12.57 6.47 15.37
C ALA A 25 12.34 5.49 16.53
N THR A 26 11.10 5.41 16.97
CA THR A 26 10.61 4.36 17.88
C THR A 26 9.80 3.32 17.10
N GLU A 27 9.45 2.21 17.72
CA GLU A 27 8.60 1.19 17.09
C GLU A 27 7.23 1.76 16.67
N GLU A 28 6.70 2.71 17.42
CA GLU A 28 5.41 3.35 17.13
C GLU A 28 5.45 4.19 15.85
N ASP A 29 6.61 4.75 15.50
CA ASP A 29 6.77 5.60 14.32
C ASP A 29 6.54 4.84 13.02
N TYR A 30 6.83 3.55 12.98
CA TYR A 30 6.69 2.74 11.75
C TYR A 30 5.24 2.41 11.39
N GLY A 31 4.32 2.44 12.35
CA GLY A 31 2.89 2.22 12.13
C GLY A 31 2.05 3.51 12.17
N LYS A 32 2.69 4.67 12.34
CA LYS A 32 1.98 5.93 12.55
C LYS A 32 1.73 6.67 11.24
N GLU A 33 0.49 7.08 11.04
CA GLU A 33 0.13 8.08 10.03
C GLU A 33 0.26 9.48 10.65
N TYR A 34 1.24 10.26 10.18
CA TYR A 34 1.57 11.54 10.81
C TYR A 34 0.64 12.69 10.42
N LEU A 35 0.05 12.65 9.21
CA LEU A 35 -0.74 13.75 8.63
C LEU A 35 0.04 15.08 8.60
N ASP A 36 1.35 15.00 8.48
CA ASP A 36 2.29 16.13 8.48
C ASP A 36 3.52 15.79 7.63
N TYR A 37 4.41 16.75 7.45
CA TYR A 37 5.69 16.57 6.75
C TYR A 37 6.69 15.79 7.61
N ILE A 38 6.35 14.57 7.94
CA ILE A 38 7.15 13.63 8.73
C ILE A 38 7.20 12.30 8.00
N VAL A 39 8.37 11.66 7.96
CA VAL A 39 8.56 10.33 7.37
C VAL A 39 9.41 9.46 8.29
N SER A 40 8.99 8.22 8.51
CA SER A 40 9.81 7.20 9.16
C SER A 40 10.59 6.38 8.12
N ILE A 41 11.85 6.12 8.39
CA ILE A 41 12.75 5.37 7.52
C ILE A 41 13.42 4.27 8.34
N LYS A 42 13.34 3.04 7.84
CA LYS A 42 14.04 1.88 8.40
C LYS A 42 14.98 1.27 7.38
N THR A 43 16.20 1.00 7.81
CA THR A 43 17.17 0.24 7.00
C THR A 43 16.92 -1.25 7.19
N VAL A 44 16.87 -1.98 6.09
CA VAL A 44 16.72 -3.44 6.08
C VAL A 44 17.85 -4.10 5.28
N SER A 45 18.13 -5.35 5.57
CA SER A 45 19.22 -6.10 4.93
C SER A 45 18.78 -6.88 3.69
N SER A 46 17.48 -7.14 3.57
CA SER A 46 16.93 -7.95 2.50
C SER A 46 15.50 -7.57 2.14
N VAL A 47 15.00 -8.08 1.01
CA VAL A 47 13.59 -7.90 0.62
C VAL A 47 12.65 -8.67 1.56
N GLU A 48 13.10 -9.77 2.12
CA GLU A 48 12.35 -10.57 3.10
C GLU A 48 12.10 -9.76 4.38
N GLU A 49 13.14 -9.14 4.91
CA GLU A 49 13.04 -8.26 6.07
C GLU A 49 12.13 -7.06 5.79
N ALA A 50 12.21 -6.48 4.57
CA ALA A 50 11.31 -5.40 4.16
C ALA A 50 9.85 -5.86 4.16
N ILE A 51 9.56 -7.03 3.58
CA ILE A 51 8.20 -7.60 3.50
C ILE A 51 7.64 -7.87 4.90
N GLU A 52 8.45 -8.46 5.78
CA GLU A 52 8.05 -8.72 7.18
C GLU A 52 7.73 -7.42 7.91
N HIS A 53 8.59 -6.42 7.78
CA HIS A 53 8.39 -5.11 8.37
C HIS A 53 7.13 -4.42 7.85
N ILE A 54 6.94 -4.38 6.54
CA ILE A 54 5.76 -3.77 5.92
C ILE A 54 4.49 -4.47 6.39
N ASN A 55 4.41 -5.80 6.30
CA ASN A 55 3.22 -6.55 6.72
C ASN A 55 2.90 -6.40 8.22
N ARG A 56 3.90 -6.04 9.05
CA ARG A 56 3.71 -5.79 10.48
C ARG A 56 3.15 -4.39 10.77
N TYR A 57 3.55 -3.37 10.01
CA TYR A 57 3.30 -1.97 10.35
C TYR A 57 2.39 -1.24 9.37
N ASN A 58 2.15 -1.78 8.18
CA ASN A 58 1.33 -1.12 7.18
C ASN A 58 -0.15 -1.02 7.58
N THR A 59 -0.87 -0.12 6.91
CA THR A 59 -2.32 0.03 7.07
C THR A 59 -3.12 -1.01 6.26
N GLY A 60 -2.44 -1.83 5.44
CA GLY A 60 -3.07 -2.72 4.48
C GLY A 60 -3.68 -2.02 3.26
N HIS A 61 -3.35 -0.75 3.04
CA HIS A 61 -3.90 0.06 1.95
C HIS A 61 -3.06 -0.07 0.67
N SER A 62 -1.86 0.51 0.65
CA SER A 62 -1.03 0.58 -0.56
C SER A 62 0.45 0.53 -0.22
N ASP A 63 1.17 -0.37 -0.85
CA ASP A 63 2.61 -0.51 -0.72
C ASP A 63 3.29 -0.62 -2.08
N ALA A 64 4.55 -0.18 -2.17
CA ALA A 64 5.30 -0.17 -3.42
C ALA A 64 6.75 -0.62 -3.20
N ILE A 65 7.29 -1.31 -4.20
CA ILE A 65 8.72 -1.60 -4.32
C ILE A 65 9.30 -0.88 -5.54
N LEU A 66 10.49 -0.32 -5.38
CA LEU A 66 11.30 0.20 -6.48
C LEU A 66 12.45 -0.78 -6.71
N THR A 67 12.45 -1.49 -7.83
CA THR A 67 13.47 -2.49 -8.13
C THR A 67 13.51 -2.83 -9.63
N GLU A 68 14.70 -3.11 -10.15
CA GLU A 68 14.89 -3.70 -11.47
C GLU A 68 14.92 -5.24 -11.44
N ASN A 69 15.04 -5.83 -10.24
CA ASN A 69 15.08 -7.28 -10.06
C ASN A 69 13.68 -7.87 -10.12
N LYS A 70 13.39 -8.62 -11.19
CA LYS A 70 12.07 -9.21 -11.45
C LYS A 70 11.65 -10.24 -10.41
N GLU A 71 12.60 -10.99 -9.84
CA GLU A 71 12.29 -12.01 -8.81
C GLU A 71 11.88 -11.34 -7.50
N ARG A 72 12.61 -10.28 -7.08
CA ARG A 72 12.24 -9.48 -5.91
C ARG A 72 10.88 -8.78 -6.10
N ALA A 73 10.63 -8.24 -7.30
CA ALA A 73 9.34 -7.65 -7.63
C ALA A 73 8.20 -8.65 -7.51
N ALA A 74 8.36 -9.84 -8.11
CA ALA A 74 7.35 -10.91 -8.05
C ALA A 74 7.12 -11.42 -6.62
N LYS A 75 8.19 -11.54 -5.83
CA LYS A 75 8.10 -11.91 -4.41
C LYS A 75 7.32 -10.87 -3.61
N PHE A 76 7.65 -9.59 -3.78
CA PHE A 76 6.98 -8.47 -3.11
C PHE A 76 5.48 -8.44 -3.44
N LEU A 77 5.11 -8.52 -4.73
CA LEU A 77 3.70 -8.55 -5.17
C LEU A 77 2.92 -9.72 -4.56
N ARG A 78 3.56 -10.86 -4.33
CA ARG A 78 2.91 -12.05 -3.78
C ARG A 78 2.78 -12.01 -2.27
N GLU A 79 3.75 -11.44 -1.57
CA GLU A 79 3.90 -11.60 -0.12
C GLU A 79 3.47 -10.35 0.69
N ILE A 80 3.31 -9.20 0.05
CA ILE A 80 2.71 -8.03 0.69
C ILE A 80 1.20 -8.18 0.71
N ASP A 81 0.61 -8.05 1.89
CA ASP A 81 -0.82 -8.19 2.12
C ASP A 81 -1.53 -6.83 2.23
N SER A 82 -1.42 -6.03 1.17
CA SER A 82 -2.14 -4.77 1.04
C SER A 82 -3.18 -4.82 -0.07
N ALA A 83 -4.15 -3.91 -0.04
CA ALA A 83 -5.19 -3.82 -1.05
C ALA A 83 -4.61 -3.53 -2.44
N CYS A 84 -3.57 -2.70 -2.50
CA CYS A 84 -2.87 -2.35 -3.73
C CYS A 84 -1.36 -2.49 -3.53
N VAL A 85 -0.71 -3.24 -4.41
CA VAL A 85 0.74 -3.47 -4.35
C VAL A 85 1.37 -3.11 -5.69
N TYR A 86 2.39 -2.28 -5.65
CA TYR A 86 2.99 -1.66 -6.82
C TYR A 86 4.45 -2.06 -7.02
N VAL A 87 4.87 -2.10 -8.27
CA VAL A 87 6.27 -2.18 -8.66
C VAL A 87 6.60 -0.97 -9.54
N ASN A 88 7.59 -0.18 -9.12
CA ASN A 88 8.09 0.99 -9.85
C ASN A 88 7.01 2.02 -10.22
N ALA A 89 5.99 2.14 -9.38
CA ALA A 89 4.93 3.11 -9.54
C ALA A 89 4.57 3.73 -8.19
N SER A 90 3.97 4.92 -8.22
CA SER A 90 3.52 5.62 -7.03
C SER A 90 2.26 4.98 -6.45
N THR A 91 2.19 4.86 -5.13
CA THR A 91 0.97 4.46 -4.41
C THR A 91 -0.19 5.45 -4.60
N ARG A 92 0.07 6.67 -5.08
CA ARG A 92 -0.94 7.66 -5.41
C ARG A 92 -1.84 7.28 -6.58
N PHE A 93 -1.49 6.24 -7.34
CA PHE A 93 -2.41 5.65 -8.33
C PHE A 93 -3.55 4.85 -7.70
N THR A 94 -3.51 4.61 -6.39
CA THR A 94 -4.67 4.03 -5.68
C THR A 94 -5.74 5.09 -5.53
N ASP A 95 -6.61 5.16 -6.52
CA ASP A 95 -7.68 6.15 -6.65
C ASP A 95 -8.79 5.57 -7.53
N GLY A 96 -10.04 5.79 -7.16
CA GLY A 96 -11.19 5.21 -7.85
C GLY A 96 -11.36 5.73 -9.28
N PHE A 97 -10.94 6.95 -9.58
CA PHE A 97 -10.97 7.49 -10.94
C PHE A 97 -9.82 6.93 -11.78
N GLU A 98 -8.61 6.86 -11.23
CA GLU A 98 -7.44 6.27 -11.89
C GLU A 98 -7.68 4.78 -12.21
N PHE A 99 -8.38 4.04 -11.34
CA PHE A 99 -8.78 2.65 -11.56
C PHE A 99 -9.96 2.49 -12.53
N GLY A 100 -10.56 3.58 -12.97
CA GLY A 100 -11.70 3.56 -13.89
C GLY A 100 -13.03 3.18 -13.25
N PHE A 101 -13.16 3.30 -11.92
CA PHE A 101 -14.42 3.02 -11.21
C PHE A 101 -15.44 4.16 -11.32
N GLY A 102 -15.02 5.33 -11.82
CA GLY A 102 -15.87 6.51 -12.01
C GLY A 102 -16.24 7.23 -10.72
N ALA A 103 -15.81 6.74 -9.58
CA ALA A 103 -15.97 7.32 -8.26
C ALA A 103 -15.02 6.66 -7.25
N GLU A 104 -14.80 7.32 -6.12
CA GLU A 104 -14.25 6.72 -4.91
C GLU A 104 -15.19 7.07 -3.75
N ILE A 105 -16.09 6.14 -3.42
CA ILE A 105 -17.14 6.34 -2.40
C ILE A 105 -16.59 6.00 -1.01
N GLY A 106 -15.58 5.17 -0.97
CA GLY A 106 -14.86 4.78 0.23
C GLY A 106 -13.63 3.96 -0.11
N ILE A 107 -12.84 3.68 0.92
CA ILE A 107 -11.64 2.84 0.85
C ILE A 107 -11.75 1.80 1.95
N SER A 108 -11.50 0.54 1.62
CA SER A 108 -11.47 -0.54 2.61
C SER A 108 -10.15 -1.30 2.55
N THR A 109 -9.61 -1.62 3.70
CA THR A 109 -8.46 -2.53 3.83
C THR A 109 -8.86 -3.93 4.32
N GLN A 110 -10.16 -4.14 4.54
CA GLN A 110 -10.73 -5.42 4.97
C GLN A 110 -10.73 -6.44 3.83
N LYS A 111 -10.84 -7.73 4.21
CA LYS A 111 -10.96 -8.86 3.28
C LYS A 111 -12.36 -9.48 3.25
N LEU A 112 -13.28 -8.93 4.01
CA LEU A 112 -14.63 -9.50 4.16
C LEU A 112 -15.58 -9.10 3.02
N HIS A 113 -15.33 -7.97 2.37
CA HIS A 113 -16.11 -7.43 1.26
C HIS A 113 -15.18 -6.82 0.21
N ALA A 114 -15.54 -5.71 -0.43
CA ALA A 114 -14.67 -4.98 -1.32
C ALA A 114 -13.38 -4.53 -0.61
N ARG A 115 -12.26 -4.54 -1.31
CA ARG A 115 -10.96 -4.18 -0.79
C ARG A 115 -10.30 -3.13 -1.69
N GLY A 116 -9.64 -2.14 -1.08
CA GLY A 116 -9.07 -1.00 -1.77
C GLY A 116 -10.11 0.09 -2.06
N PRO A 117 -9.92 0.89 -3.12
CA PRO A 117 -10.90 1.88 -3.55
C PRO A 117 -12.23 1.22 -3.93
N MET A 118 -13.32 1.82 -3.49
CA MET A 118 -14.68 1.34 -3.76
C MET A 118 -15.44 2.35 -4.61
N GLY A 119 -15.91 1.90 -5.76
CA GLY A 119 -16.79 2.67 -6.62
C GLY A 119 -18.24 2.23 -6.50
N LEU A 120 -19.04 2.53 -7.53
CA LEU A 120 -20.48 2.24 -7.52
C LEU A 120 -20.79 0.75 -7.45
N LYS A 121 -19.98 -0.11 -8.07
CA LYS A 121 -20.21 -1.55 -8.14
C LYS A 121 -20.18 -2.21 -6.76
N GLU A 122 -19.33 -1.75 -5.88
CA GLU A 122 -19.15 -2.29 -4.53
C GLU A 122 -20.33 -2.00 -3.61
N LEU A 123 -21.19 -1.04 -3.97
CA LEU A 123 -22.42 -0.70 -3.25
C LEU A 123 -23.64 -1.49 -3.75
N MET A 124 -23.47 -2.29 -4.80
CA MET A 124 -24.58 -2.99 -5.44
C MET A 124 -24.47 -4.49 -5.26
N SER A 125 -25.61 -5.15 -5.34
CA SER A 125 -25.69 -6.58 -5.57
C SER A 125 -26.30 -6.85 -6.95
N TYR A 126 -26.18 -8.05 -7.43
CA TYR A 126 -26.72 -8.47 -8.71
C TYR A 126 -27.52 -9.76 -8.59
N LYS A 127 -28.43 -9.97 -9.55
CA LYS A 127 -29.13 -11.24 -9.73
C LYS A 127 -28.91 -11.75 -11.16
N TYR A 128 -28.89 -13.05 -11.30
CA TYR A 128 -28.89 -13.69 -12.60
C TYR A 128 -30.33 -13.84 -13.09
N THR A 129 -30.59 -13.49 -14.34
CA THR A 129 -31.86 -13.80 -15.04
C THR A 129 -31.55 -14.75 -16.18
N ILE A 130 -32.20 -15.89 -16.18
CA ILE A 130 -31.97 -16.94 -17.17
C ILE A 130 -33.32 -17.22 -17.85
N THR A 131 -33.33 -17.12 -19.17
CA THR A 131 -34.50 -17.44 -19.97
C THR A 131 -34.15 -18.60 -20.88
N GLY A 132 -34.97 -19.61 -20.85
CA GLY A 132 -34.84 -20.81 -21.71
C GLY A 132 -36.13 -21.14 -22.45
N ASN A 133 -36.07 -22.14 -23.33
CA ASN A 133 -37.21 -22.67 -24.08
C ASN A 133 -37.34 -24.17 -23.92
N GLY A 134 -37.01 -24.70 -22.73
CA GLY A 134 -37.16 -26.13 -22.42
C GLY A 134 -35.85 -26.92 -22.49
N GLN A 135 -34.68 -26.26 -22.50
CA GLN A 135 -33.41 -26.95 -22.42
C GLN A 135 -33.31 -27.75 -21.10
N ILE A 136 -32.83 -28.95 -21.19
CA ILE A 136 -32.49 -29.84 -20.07
C ILE A 136 -30.97 -30.05 -20.02
N ARG A 137 -30.44 -30.31 -18.82
CA ARG A 137 -29.04 -30.67 -18.61
C ARG A 137 -28.88 -32.14 -18.41
#